data_e96ea6d800fad125e15c7596f2f176c1
#
_entry.id   e96ea6d800fad125e15c7596f2f176c1
#
_cell.length_a   1.000
_cell.length_b   1.000
_cell.length_c   1.000
_cell.angle_alpha   90.00
_cell.angle_beta   90.00
_cell.angle_gamma   90.00
#
_symmetry.space_group_name_H-M   'P 1'
#
loop_
_entity.id
_entity.type
_entity.pdbx_description
1 polymer ?
#
loop_
_entity_poly.entity_id
_entity_poly.type
_entity_poly.pdbx_seq_one_letter_code
_entity_poly.pdbx_strand_id
1 'polypeptide(L)'
;MKAGSAVRVTTTSSLAAMVLIPSQHEFEQANPDISMEISTGESVDSQSYIIPIRFGDASVVEGSDVIRHESFNVFGAYGMTPPSWSNEPITLFTTEWKNKSLPDPPLAAWLETNGLDGAVIKLKKFDQELFGIQQAMAENGLVFCSTTLTKRLLKSKILQQVGTRPVKSDFCYYVPNKNSFETRIAVKFLNWIEDILNQ
;
A
#
# COMPACT_ATOMS: atom_id res chain seq x y z
N MET A 1 12.76 32.16 -14.89
CA MET A 1 12.23 30.93 -14.28
C MET A 1 13.23 29.82 -14.55
N LYS A 2 13.91 29.26 -13.54
CA LYS A 2 14.69 28.02 -13.73
C LYS A 2 13.70 26.92 -14.06
N ALA A 3 13.92 26.18 -15.15
CA ALA A 3 13.18 24.98 -15.43
C ALA A 3 13.43 24.02 -14.25
N GLY A 4 12.43 23.79 -13.42
CA GLY A 4 12.53 22.86 -12.30
C GLY A 4 12.78 21.45 -12.84
N SER A 5 13.62 20.70 -12.16
CA SER A 5 13.83 19.28 -12.48
C SER A 5 12.63 18.48 -12.00
N ALA A 6 12.20 17.45 -12.75
CA ALA A 6 11.12 16.57 -12.35
C ALA A 6 11.62 15.17 -12.01
N VAL A 7 11.13 14.60 -10.91
CA VAL A 7 11.21 13.16 -10.69
C VAL A 7 9.93 12.51 -11.22
N ARG A 8 10.09 11.53 -12.10
CA ARG A 8 8.97 10.79 -12.69
C ARG A 8 8.86 9.42 -12.06
N VAL A 9 7.66 9.10 -11.59
CA VAL A 9 7.38 7.87 -10.86
C VAL A 9 6.20 7.15 -11.50
N THR A 10 6.31 5.85 -11.66
CA THR A 10 5.17 5.01 -12.03
C THR A 10 4.93 3.95 -10.96
N THR A 11 3.67 3.71 -10.62
CA THR A 11 3.34 2.79 -9.53
C THR A 11 1.92 2.22 -9.65
N THR A 12 1.51 1.39 -8.70
CA THR A 12 0.13 0.91 -8.59
C THR A 12 -0.82 2.05 -8.25
N SER A 13 -2.07 1.96 -8.70
CA SER A 13 -3.10 2.96 -8.38
C SER A 13 -3.31 3.14 -6.88
N SER A 14 -3.24 2.04 -6.12
CA SER A 14 -3.39 2.07 -4.67
C SER A 14 -2.27 2.85 -3.97
N LEU A 15 -0.99 2.61 -4.31
CA LEU A 15 0.12 3.35 -3.73
C LEU A 15 0.11 4.82 -4.15
N ALA A 16 -0.20 5.10 -5.41
CA ALA A 16 -0.34 6.47 -5.91
C ALA A 16 -1.39 7.24 -5.10
N ALA A 17 -2.61 6.71 -4.98
CA ALA A 17 -3.72 7.39 -4.34
C ALA A 17 -3.58 7.51 -2.82
N MET A 18 -3.07 6.47 -2.14
CA MET A 18 -3.04 6.42 -0.67
C MET A 18 -1.76 6.97 -0.06
N VAL A 19 -0.66 7.00 -0.81
CA VAL A 19 0.66 7.38 -0.27
C VAL A 19 1.30 8.53 -1.05
N LEU A 20 1.56 8.36 -2.37
CA LEU A 20 2.37 9.33 -3.09
C LEU A 20 1.68 10.68 -3.28
N ILE A 21 0.45 10.68 -3.82
CA ILE A 21 -0.31 11.92 -4.07
C ILE A 21 -0.54 12.70 -2.76
N PRO A 22 -1.01 12.07 -1.66
CA PRO A 22 -1.17 12.78 -0.40
C PRO A 22 0.13 13.32 0.22
N SER A 23 1.29 12.76 -0.14
CA SER A 23 2.60 13.17 0.39
C SER A 23 3.44 14.00 -0.58
N GLN A 24 2.94 14.23 -1.80
CA GLN A 24 3.67 14.97 -2.85
C GLN A 24 4.09 16.36 -2.39
N HIS A 25 3.19 17.08 -1.75
CA HIS A 25 3.47 18.44 -1.26
C HIS A 25 4.61 18.48 -0.23
N GLU A 26 4.69 17.48 0.65
CA GLU A 26 5.76 17.36 1.65
C GLU A 26 7.13 17.17 0.98
N PHE A 27 7.18 16.33 -0.07
CA PHE A 27 8.40 16.12 -0.87
C PHE A 27 8.84 17.41 -1.58
N GLU A 28 7.91 18.10 -2.25
CA GLU A 28 8.18 19.31 -3.02
C GLU A 28 8.57 20.49 -2.11
N GLN A 29 7.99 20.60 -0.93
CA GLN A 29 8.43 21.59 0.09
C GLN A 29 9.86 21.34 0.56
N ALA A 30 10.24 20.08 0.79
CA ALA A 30 11.61 19.72 1.16
C ALA A 30 12.62 19.85 0.01
N ASN A 31 12.13 19.88 -1.23
CA ASN A 31 12.93 19.94 -2.45
C ASN A 31 12.36 20.96 -3.45
N PRO A 32 12.48 22.30 -3.20
CA PRO A 32 11.75 23.32 -3.97
C PRO A 32 12.10 23.39 -5.46
N ASP A 33 13.25 22.82 -5.86
CA ASP A 33 13.69 22.78 -7.25
C ASP A 33 13.26 21.47 -7.98
N ILE A 34 12.50 20.58 -7.30
CA ILE A 34 12.10 19.27 -7.84
C ILE A 34 10.59 19.14 -7.76
N SER A 35 9.92 18.96 -8.90
CA SER A 35 8.52 18.55 -8.95
C SER A 35 8.40 17.03 -9.04
N MET A 36 7.25 16.47 -8.61
CA MET A 36 6.95 15.05 -8.73
C MET A 36 5.86 14.81 -9.77
N GLU A 37 6.16 14.00 -10.78
CA GLU A 37 5.19 13.54 -11.77
C GLU A 37 4.84 12.07 -11.48
N ILE A 38 3.58 11.79 -11.16
CA ILE A 38 3.12 10.45 -10.79
C ILE A 38 2.22 9.91 -11.91
N SER A 39 2.52 8.71 -12.37
CA SER A 39 1.66 7.94 -13.26
C SER A 39 1.37 6.56 -12.69
N THR A 40 0.25 5.97 -13.09
CA THR A 40 -0.15 4.62 -12.66
C THR A 40 -0.04 3.65 -13.82
N GLY A 41 0.48 2.46 -13.55
CA GLY A 41 0.64 1.39 -14.53
C GLY A 41 1.57 0.31 -14.00
N GLU A 42 1.38 -0.91 -14.48
CA GLU A 42 2.19 -2.06 -14.11
C GLU A 42 3.17 -2.45 -15.22
N SER A 43 3.13 -1.77 -16.38
CA SER A 43 4.05 -2.04 -17.48
C SER A 43 5.49 -1.72 -17.06
N VAL A 44 6.37 -2.65 -17.34
CA VAL A 44 7.82 -2.54 -17.10
C VAL A 44 8.48 -1.85 -18.30
N ASP A 45 7.89 -0.77 -18.82
CA ASP A 45 8.59 0.05 -19.80
C ASP A 45 9.69 0.79 -19.06
N SER A 46 10.89 0.21 -19.13
CA SER A 46 12.12 0.73 -18.56
C SER A 46 12.62 1.93 -19.35
N GLN A 47 11.90 3.03 -19.24
CA GLN A 47 12.46 4.31 -19.63
C GLN A 47 13.41 4.73 -18.51
N SER A 48 14.69 4.85 -18.79
CA SER A 48 15.78 5.06 -17.82
C SER A 48 15.65 6.32 -16.94
N TYR A 49 14.62 7.13 -17.17
CA TYR A 49 14.32 8.36 -16.42
C TYR A 49 13.03 8.27 -15.57
N ILE A 50 12.35 7.12 -15.55
CA ILE A 50 11.16 6.91 -14.73
C ILE A 50 11.49 5.90 -13.64
N ILE A 51 11.18 6.21 -12.38
CA ILE A 51 11.36 5.32 -11.25
C ILE A 51 10.09 4.46 -11.09
N PRO A 52 10.18 3.15 -11.38
CA PRO A 52 9.05 2.25 -11.23
C PRO A 52 8.98 1.71 -9.80
N ILE A 53 7.95 2.06 -9.03
CA ILE A 53 7.65 1.38 -7.76
C ILE A 53 6.63 0.30 -8.04
N ARG A 54 6.95 -0.95 -7.70
CA ARG A 54 6.13 -2.12 -7.99
C ARG A 54 5.74 -2.82 -6.69
N PHE A 55 4.63 -3.54 -6.75
CA PHE A 55 4.16 -4.42 -5.68
C PHE A 55 4.30 -5.87 -6.17
N GLY A 56 4.89 -6.72 -5.34
CA GLY A 56 5.20 -8.08 -5.75
C GLY A 56 5.47 -9.03 -4.61
N ASP A 57 5.77 -10.28 -4.97
CA ASP A 57 6.17 -11.34 -4.06
C ASP A 57 7.66 -11.17 -3.72
N ALA A 58 7.96 -10.94 -2.45
CA ALA A 58 9.32 -10.73 -1.95
C ALA A 58 10.23 -11.96 -2.13
N SER A 59 9.67 -13.15 -2.31
CA SER A 59 10.47 -14.36 -2.53
C SER A 59 11.15 -14.41 -3.91
N VAL A 60 10.65 -13.63 -4.87
CA VAL A 60 11.18 -13.57 -6.24
C VAL A 60 11.81 -12.22 -6.59
N VAL A 61 11.76 -11.25 -5.68
CA VAL A 61 12.35 -9.93 -5.85
C VAL A 61 13.77 -9.93 -5.28
N GLU A 62 14.70 -9.28 -5.98
CA GLU A 62 16.06 -9.05 -5.45
C GLU A 62 15.99 -8.23 -4.16
N GLY A 63 16.60 -8.72 -3.08
CA GLY A 63 16.49 -8.08 -1.77
C GLY A 63 16.99 -6.62 -1.73
N SER A 64 17.98 -6.26 -2.56
CA SER A 64 18.50 -4.90 -2.70
C SER A 64 17.49 -3.93 -3.32
N ASP A 65 16.50 -4.43 -4.05
CA ASP A 65 15.45 -3.65 -4.71
C ASP A 65 14.24 -3.39 -3.81
N VAL A 66 14.09 -4.18 -2.73
CA VAL A 66 12.98 -4.03 -1.79
C VAL A 66 13.10 -2.71 -1.03
N ILE A 67 12.01 -1.94 -1.01
CA ILE A 67 11.91 -0.68 -0.26
C ILE A 67 10.97 -0.80 0.95
N ARG A 68 10.05 -1.78 0.95
CA ARG A 68 9.13 -2.05 2.06
C ARG A 68 8.60 -3.48 2.01
N HIS A 69 8.75 -4.23 3.08
CA HIS A 69 7.98 -5.46 3.32
C HIS A 69 6.60 -5.11 3.87
N GLU A 70 5.57 -5.81 3.39
CA GLU A 70 4.21 -5.46 3.73
C GLU A 70 3.63 -6.38 4.81
N SER A 71 2.70 -5.82 5.58
CA SER A 71 1.87 -6.52 6.54
C SER A 71 0.40 -6.22 6.25
N PHE A 72 -0.48 -7.13 6.63
CA PHE A 72 -1.93 -7.00 6.42
C PHE A 72 -2.67 -6.98 7.75
N ASN A 73 -3.74 -6.20 7.83
CA ASN A 73 -4.63 -6.19 8.97
C ASN A 73 -6.06 -5.83 8.54
N VAL A 74 -7.01 -5.98 9.45
CA VAL A 74 -8.36 -5.46 9.29
C VAL A 74 -8.45 -4.05 9.88
N PHE A 75 -9.07 -3.18 9.13
CA PHE A 75 -9.40 -1.82 9.53
C PHE A 75 -10.88 -1.56 9.33
N GLY A 76 -11.45 -0.72 10.18
CA GLY A 76 -12.85 -0.29 10.07
C GLY A 76 -12.96 1.19 9.76
N ALA A 77 -14.09 1.62 9.24
CA ALA A 77 -14.42 3.04 9.15
C ALA A 77 -14.39 3.68 10.55
N TYR A 78 -13.90 4.91 10.63
CA TYR A 78 -13.77 5.58 11.93
C TYR A 78 -15.14 5.78 12.59
N GLY A 79 -15.21 5.47 13.89
CA GLY A 79 -16.44 5.56 14.68
C GLY A 79 -17.37 4.34 14.61
N MET A 80 -17.07 3.34 13.79
CA MET A 80 -17.79 2.09 13.81
C MET A 80 -17.53 1.31 15.10
N THR A 81 -18.52 0.55 15.56
CA THR A 81 -18.32 -0.41 16.66
C THR A 81 -17.52 -1.61 16.13
N PRO A 82 -16.39 -1.99 16.77
CA PRO A 82 -15.67 -3.19 16.38
C PRO A 82 -16.58 -4.42 16.39
N PRO A 83 -16.45 -5.33 15.43
CA PRO A 83 -17.34 -6.48 15.31
C PRO A 83 -17.12 -7.48 16.45
N SER A 84 -18.18 -8.19 16.81
CA SER A 84 -18.08 -9.42 17.60
C SER A 84 -17.74 -10.57 16.66
N TRP A 85 -16.47 -11.00 16.63
CA TRP A 85 -15.95 -12.01 15.71
C TRP A 85 -16.58 -13.40 15.84
N SER A 86 -17.31 -13.66 16.93
CA SER A 86 -17.86 -14.99 17.26
C SER A 86 -19.34 -15.16 16.99
N ASN A 87 -20.12 -14.09 16.81
CA ASN A 87 -21.57 -14.16 16.91
C ASN A 87 -22.31 -14.08 15.57
N GLU A 88 -21.75 -13.40 14.58
CA GLU A 88 -22.41 -13.17 13.29
C GLU A 88 -21.42 -13.24 12.12
N PRO A 89 -21.91 -13.57 10.91
CA PRO A 89 -21.08 -13.49 9.71
C PRO A 89 -20.58 -12.05 9.47
N ILE A 90 -19.29 -11.89 9.33
CA ILE A 90 -18.65 -10.59 9.12
C ILE A 90 -18.27 -10.43 7.64
N THR A 91 -18.68 -9.33 7.04
CA THR A 91 -18.24 -8.97 5.69
C THR A 91 -16.92 -8.22 5.75
N LEU A 92 -15.90 -8.74 5.05
CA LEU A 92 -14.63 -8.08 4.82
C LEU A 92 -14.48 -7.72 3.34
N PHE A 93 -14.18 -6.47 3.06
CA PHE A 93 -13.69 -6.04 1.76
C PHE A 93 -12.22 -6.43 1.65
N THR A 94 -11.81 -7.02 0.54
CA THR A 94 -10.42 -7.46 0.32
C THR A 94 -10.07 -7.42 -1.15
N THR A 95 -8.85 -7.83 -1.49
CA THR A 95 -8.34 -7.76 -2.85
C THR A 95 -8.19 -9.15 -3.45
N GLU A 96 -8.57 -9.26 -4.70
CA GLU A 96 -8.23 -10.35 -5.59
C GLU A 96 -7.43 -9.78 -6.76
N TRP A 97 -6.09 -10.00 -6.74
CA TRP A 97 -5.19 -9.39 -7.70
C TRP A 97 -5.54 -9.73 -9.15
N LYS A 98 -5.44 -8.75 -10.05
CA LYS A 98 -5.47 -8.99 -11.50
C LYS A 98 -4.31 -9.88 -11.93
N ASN A 99 -3.13 -9.62 -11.39
CA ASN A 99 -1.96 -10.45 -11.59
C ASN A 99 -2.10 -11.76 -10.80
N LYS A 100 -2.47 -12.83 -11.48
CA LYS A 100 -2.69 -14.16 -10.89
C LYS A 100 -1.40 -14.88 -10.49
N SER A 101 -0.23 -14.31 -10.77
CA SER A 101 1.04 -14.85 -10.26
C SER A 101 1.31 -14.42 -8.80
N LEU A 102 0.59 -13.41 -8.31
CA LEU A 102 0.68 -13.03 -6.90
C LEU A 102 -0.15 -13.98 -6.03
N PRO A 103 0.36 -14.33 -4.82
CA PRO A 103 -0.42 -15.10 -3.86
C PRO A 103 -1.65 -14.29 -3.40
N ASP A 104 -2.63 -14.98 -2.81
CA ASP A 104 -3.76 -14.29 -2.18
C ASP A 104 -3.31 -13.49 -0.94
N PRO A 105 -4.02 -12.42 -0.56
CA PRO A 105 -3.79 -11.75 0.71
C PRO A 105 -3.83 -12.74 1.90
N PRO A 106 -2.96 -12.59 2.92
CA PRO A 106 -2.73 -13.61 3.95
C PRO A 106 -3.83 -13.69 5.01
N LEU A 107 -5.09 -13.81 4.59
CA LEU A 107 -6.26 -13.81 5.49
C LEU A 107 -6.25 -15.00 6.45
N ALA A 108 -5.90 -16.20 5.99
CA ALA A 108 -5.85 -17.39 6.85
C ALA A 108 -4.82 -17.21 7.98
N ALA A 109 -3.61 -16.75 7.67
CA ALA A 109 -2.58 -16.46 8.66
C ALA A 109 -2.99 -15.33 9.62
N TRP A 110 -3.75 -14.35 9.13
CA TRP A 110 -4.29 -13.29 9.99
C TRP A 110 -5.35 -13.81 10.95
N LEU A 111 -6.27 -14.67 10.50
CA LEU A 111 -7.27 -15.31 11.36
C LEU A 111 -6.61 -16.11 12.49
N GLU A 112 -5.63 -16.97 12.16
CA GLU A 112 -4.86 -17.74 13.13
C GLU A 112 -4.12 -16.82 14.13
N THR A 113 -3.43 -15.80 13.63
CA THR A 113 -2.67 -14.83 14.47
C THR A 113 -3.56 -14.12 15.51
N ASN A 114 -4.83 -13.95 15.19
CA ASN A 114 -5.81 -13.27 16.03
C ASN A 114 -6.74 -14.23 16.79
N GLY A 115 -6.55 -15.55 16.66
CA GLY A 115 -7.41 -16.55 17.32
C GLY A 115 -8.85 -16.52 16.81
N LEU A 116 -9.03 -16.24 15.52
CA LEU A 116 -10.33 -16.04 14.87
C LEU A 116 -10.67 -17.15 13.86
N ASP A 117 -10.06 -18.34 13.99
CA ASP A 117 -10.25 -19.47 13.07
C ASP A 117 -11.72 -19.91 12.96
N GLY A 118 -12.52 -19.67 14.01
CA GLY A 118 -13.96 -19.97 14.02
C GLY A 118 -14.84 -18.86 13.46
N ALA A 119 -14.30 -17.72 13.08
CA ALA A 119 -15.10 -16.60 12.58
C ALA A 119 -15.67 -16.90 11.19
N VAL A 120 -16.94 -16.58 10.97
CA VAL A 120 -17.60 -16.73 9.68
C VAL A 120 -17.38 -15.45 8.86
N ILE A 121 -16.47 -15.52 7.89
CA ILE A 121 -16.11 -14.38 7.07
C ILE A 121 -16.75 -14.47 5.68
N LYS A 122 -17.46 -13.41 5.28
CA LYS A 122 -17.94 -13.20 3.91
C LYS A 122 -17.02 -12.22 3.20
N LEU A 123 -16.34 -12.65 2.14
CA LEU A 123 -15.44 -11.81 1.38
C LEU A 123 -16.16 -11.10 0.23
N LYS A 124 -15.99 -9.79 0.14
CA LYS A 124 -16.27 -9.00 -1.06
C LYS A 124 -14.94 -8.56 -1.65
N LYS A 125 -14.63 -9.03 -2.86
CA LYS A 125 -13.33 -8.88 -3.49
C LYS A 125 -13.33 -7.76 -4.52
N PHE A 126 -12.23 -7.02 -4.56
CA PHE A 126 -11.93 -5.99 -5.56
C PHE A 126 -10.59 -6.31 -6.22
N ASP A 127 -10.36 -5.82 -7.41
CA ASP A 127 -9.10 -6.04 -8.13
C ASP A 127 -7.94 -5.12 -7.68
N GLN A 128 -8.24 -4.16 -6.81
CA GLN A 128 -7.27 -3.25 -6.20
C GLN A 128 -7.66 -2.95 -4.75
N GLU A 129 -6.67 -2.84 -3.85
CA GLU A 129 -6.89 -2.54 -2.43
C GLU A 129 -7.60 -1.19 -2.21
N LEU A 130 -7.27 -0.21 -3.05
CA LEU A 130 -7.91 1.11 -3.05
C LEU A 130 -9.45 1.01 -3.04
N PHE A 131 -10.03 0.14 -3.84
CA PHE A 131 -11.49 0.02 -3.94
C PHE A 131 -12.10 -0.64 -2.70
N GLY A 132 -11.43 -1.63 -2.12
CA GLY A 132 -11.84 -2.21 -0.84
C GLY A 132 -11.83 -1.19 0.30
N ILE A 133 -10.78 -0.36 0.34
CA ILE A 133 -10.66 0.74 1.31
C ILE A 133 -11.78 1.77 1.13
N GLN A 134 -12.03 2.20 -0.11
CA GLN A 134 -13.11 3.15 -0.43
C GLN A 134 -14.48 2.59 -0.06
N GLN A 135 -14.73 1.31 -0.32
CA GLN A 135 -15.99 0.67 0.01
C GLN A 135 -16.20 0.58 1.53
N ALA A 136 -15.14 0.26 2.29
CA ALA A 136 -15.21 0.25 3.74
C ALA A 136 -15.59 1.62 4.32
N MET A 137 -15.02 2.69 3.77
CA MET A 137 -15.38 4.05 4.17
C MET A 137 -16.82 4.41 3.82
N ALA A 138 -17.29 4.02 2.61
CA ALA A 138 -18.62 4.36 2.12
C ALA A 138 -19.75 3.60 2.85
N GLU A 139 -19.53 2.34 3.19
CA GLU A 139 -20.54 1.48 3.85
C GLU A 139 -20.36 1.41 5.38
N ASN A 140 -19.47 2.18 5.98
CA ASN A 140 -19.11 2.06 7.41
C ASN A 140 -18.69 0.61 7.75
N GLY A 141 -17.86 0.01 6.91
CA GLY A 141 -17.53 -1.41 6.91
C GLY A 141 -16.07 -1.71 7.29
N LEU A 142 -15.68 -2.96 7.04
CA LEU A 142 -14.37 -3.50 7.36
C LEU A 142 -13.59 -3.85 6.09
N VAL A 143 -12.30 -3.53 6.07
CA VAL A 143 -11.39 -3.90 4.97
C VAL A 143 -10.18 -4.67 5.50
N PHE A 144 -9.84 -5.78 4.85
CA PHE A 144 -8.59 -6.50 5.03
C PHE A 144 -7.63 -6.08 3.92
N CYS A 145 -6.61 -5.31 4.28
CA CYS A 145 -5.67 -4.73 3.33
C CYS A 145 -4.29 -4.50 3.95
N SER A 146 -3.35 -4.06 3.12
CA SER A 146 -1.99 -3.74 3.52
C SER A 146 -1.93 -2.54 4.48
N THR A 147 -1.02 -2.62 5.46
CA THR A 147 -0.90 -1.60 6.50
C THR A 147 -0.34 -0.29 5.97
N THR A 148 0.50 -0.33 4.95
CA THR A 148 1.12 0.87 4.35
C THR A 148 0.08 1.82 3.78
N LEU A 149 -0.95 1.30 3.10
CA LEU A 149 -1.99 2.12 2.48
C LEU A 149 -2.91 2.82 3.48
N THR A 150 -3.01 2.30 4.71
CA THR A 150 -3.95 2.80 5.72
C THR A 150 -3.35 3.79 6.71
N LYS A 151 -2.02 3.92 6.79
CA LYS A 151 -1.33 4.77 7.77
C LYS A 151 -1.90 6.18 7.85
N ARG A 152 -2.05 6.84 6.71
CA ARG A 152 -2.54 8.22 6.65
C ARG A 152 -4.03 8.31 7.03
N LEU A 153 -4.83 7.32 6.63
CA LEU A 153 -6.25 7.26 6.98
C LEU A 153 -6.48 7.03 8.48
N LEU A 154 -5.62 6.25 9.13
CA LEU A 154 -5.62 6.09 10.59
C LEU A 154 -5.25 7.39 11.30
N LYS A 155 -4.18 8.05 10.85
CA LYS A 155 -3.73 9.34 11.41
C LYS A 155 -4.81 10.43 11.28
N SER A 156 -5.53 10.44 10.15
CA SER A 156 -6.60 11.39 9.87
C SER A 156 -7.96 10.99 10.46
N LYS A 157 -8.05 9.90 11.21
CA LYS A 157 -9.28 9.38 11.79
C LYS A 157 -10.38 9.13 10.74
N ILE A 158 -10.00 8.61 9.58
CA ILE A 158 -10.91 8.15 8.52
C ILE A 158 -11.15 6.65 8.69
N LEU A 159 -10.09 5.90 9.01
CA LEU A 159 -10.14 4.51 9.44
C LEU A 159 -9.73 4.40 10.90
N GLN A 160 -10.03 3.25 11.49
CA GLN A 160 -9.59 2.87 12.83
C GLN A 160 -9.14 1.41 12.88
N GLN A 161 -8.31 1.08 13.86
CA GLN A 161 -8.01 -0.29 14.22
C GLN A 161 -9.21 -0.91 14.93
N VAL A 162 -9.42 -2.22 14.73
CA VAL A 162 -10.56 -2.96 15.31
C VAL A 162 -10.14 -3.97 16.37
N GLY A 163 -9.01 -3.71 17.03
CA GLY A 163 -8.50 -4.55 18.12
C GLY A 163 -7.75 -5.80 17.66
N THR A 164 -7.39 -5.89 16.38
CA THR A 164 -6.66 -7.02 15.80
C THR A 164 -5.20 -6.67 15.52
N ARG A 165 -4.35 -7.69 15.47
CA ARG A 165 -2.91 -7.56 15.20
C ARG A 165 -2.62 -7.81 13.72
N PRO A 166 -1.70 -7.03 13.10
CA PRO A 166 -1.27 -7.26 11.73
C PRO A 166 -0.50 -8.58 11.60
N VAL A 167 -0.58 -9.19 10.42
CA VAL A 167 0.24 -10.33 10.02
C VAL A 167 1.24 -9.91 8.96
N LYS A 168 2.46 -10.41 9.06
CA LYS A 168 3.47 -10.24 8.00
C LYS A 168 3.06 -11.04 6.78
N SER A 169 3.43 -10.54 5.61
CA SER A 169 3.18 -11.20 4.33
C SER A 169 4.46 -11.35 3.52
N ASP A 170 4.39 -12.15 2.48
CA ASP A 170 5.46 -12.26 1.49
C ASP A 170 5.40 -11.17 0.41
N PHE A 171 4.56 -10.15 0.60
CA PHE A 171 4.50 -9.02 -0.31
C PHE A 171 5.50 -7.92 0.05
N CYS A 172 5.96 -7.23 -0.99
CA CYS A 172 6.81 -6.05 -0.84
C CYS A 172 6.50 -4.99 -1.90
N TYR A 173 6.82 -3.75 -1.57
CA TYR A 173 7.08 -2.71 -2.56
C TYR A 173 8.56 -2.73 -2.91
N TYR A 174 8.88 -2.59 -4.20
CA TYR A 174 10.24 -2.64 -4.69
C TYR A 174 10.44 -1.74 -5.90
N VAL A 175 11.69 -1.37 -6.15
CA VAL A 175 12.12 -0.63 -7.34
C VAL A 175 13.10 -1.50 -8.12
N PRO A 176 12.71 -2.05 -9.29
CA PRO A 176 13.61 -2.89 -10.09
C PRO A 176 14.92 -2.17 -10.41
N ASN A 177 16.05 -2.83 -10.18
CA ASN A 177 17.40 -2.26 -10.35
C ASN A 177 17.60 -0.94 -9.60
N LYS A 178 17.11 -0.84 -8.37
CA LYS A 178 17.14 0.38 -7.53
C LYS A 178 18.51 1.07 -7.53
N ASN A 179 19.58 0.30 -7.44
CA ASN A 179 20.94 0.80 -7.38
C ASN A 179 21.44 1.42 -8.71
N SER A 180 20.71 1.26 -9.81
CA SER A 180 21.04 1.90 -11.09
C SER A 180 20.58 3.37 -11.18
N PHE A 181 19.76 3.84 -10.25
CA PHE A 181 19.27 5.21 -10.19
C PHE A 181 20.28 6.10 -9.45
N GLU A 182 21.32 6.59 -10.13
CA GLU A 182 22.44 7.33 -9.53
C GLU A 182 22.26 8.86 -9.56
N THR A 183 21.24 9.38 -10.26
CA THR A 183 21.04 10.82 -10.32
C THR A 183 20.69 11.38 -8.95
N ARG A 184 21.17 12.58 -8.61
CA ARG A 184 20.88 13.24 -7.33
C ARG A 184 19.38 13.31 -7.04
N ILE A 185 18.54 13.50 -8.06
CA ILE A 185 17.09 13.61 -7.93
C ILE A 185 16.50 12.24 -7.59
N ALA A 186 16.91 11.20 -8.31
CA ALA A 186 16.43 9.84 -8.05
C ALA A 186 16.83 9.36 -6.65
N VAL A 187 18.07 9.56 -6.24
CA VAL A 187 18.55 9.20 -4.90
C VAL A 187 17.76 9.93 -3.80
N LYS A 188 17.50 11.22 -3.96
CA LYS A 188 16.67 11.98 -3.00
C LYS A 188 15.26 11.41 -2.90
N PHE A 189 14.64 11.09 -4.04
CA PHE A 189 13.30 10.52 -4.06
C PHE A 189 13.29 9.12 -3.42
N LEU A 190 14.24 8.25 -3.77
CA LEU A 190 14.32 6.89 -3.23
C LEU A 190 14.48 6.90 -1.70
N ASN A 191 15.37 7.72 -1.18
CA ASN A 191 15.53 7.86 0.27
C ASN A 191 14.23 8.36 0.93
N TRP A 192 13.59 9.37 0.36
CA TRP A 192 12.35 9.92 0.89
C TRP A 192 11.21 8.90 0.87
N ILE A 193 11.03 8.12 -0.21
CA ILE A 193 9.95 7.14 -0.28
C ILE A 193 10.19 5.96 0.68
N GLU A 194 11.44 5.50 0.83
CA GLU A 194 11.79 4.49 1.82
C GLU A 194 11.46 4.98 3.24
N ASP A 195 11.79 6.21 3.58
CA ASP A 195 11.45 6.82 4.87
C ASP A 195 9.95 6.85 5.12
N ILE A 196 9.15 7.33 4.15
CA ILE A 196 7.68 7.39 4.26
C ILE A 196 7.05 6.01 4.41
N LEU A 197 7.51 5.03 3.65
CA LEU A 197 6.94 3.68 3.71
C LEU A 197 7.29 2.97 5.03
N ASN A 198 8.41 3.33 5.68
CA ASN A 198 8.90 2.66 6.88
C ASN A 198 8.66 3.41 8.21
N GLN A 199 8.10 4.63 8.15
CA GLN A 199 7.59 5.33 9.34
C GLN A 199 6.34 4.59 9.87
#